data_e28c008c329377d5056bddc63f33311e
#
_entry.id   e28c008c329377d5056bddc63f33311e
#
_cell.length_a   1.000
_cell.length_b   1.000
_cell.length_c   1.000
_cell.angle_alpha   90.00
_cell.angle_beta   90.00
_cell.angle_gamma   90.00
#
_symmetry.space_group_name_H-M   'P 1'
#
loop_
_entity.id
_entity.type
_entity.pdbx_description
1 polymer ?
#
loop_
_entity_poly.entity_id
_entity_poly.type
_entity_poly.pdbx_seq_one_letter_code
_entity_poly.pdbx_strand_id
1 'polypeptide(L)'
;MRNLFFLLLILPLASCGKSELNWLILSPNNIEGLTNLKFLLSGLTTTIFISVVSIIISIFLGLVIAIPSLATNKFLSYINIGYVEIVRAIPLLVLILWIYYGLPIMTGISFSPFVSGIIALSISESAFQAEIFRAGINSIKRAQWE
;
A
#
# COMPACT_ATOMS: atom_id res chain seq x y z
N MET A 1 2.28 31.50 -24.49
CA MET A 1 2.68 30.82 -23.26
C MET A 1 2.08 29.40 -23.13
N ARG A 2 0.80 29.18 -23.52
CA ARG A 2 0.11 27.89 -23.47
C ARG A 2 0.79 26.79 -24.31
N ASN A 3 1.27 27.15 -25.51
CA ASN A 3 1.94 26.19 -26.43
C ASN A 3 3.35 25.80 -25.98
N LEU A 4 4.05 26.67 -25.23
CA LEU A 4 5.36 26.40 -24.66
C LEU A 4 5.28 25.40 -23.51
N PHE A 5 4.22 25.44 -22.74
CA PHE A 5 3.95 24.49 -21.65
C PHE A 5 3.72 23.06 -22.19
N PHE A 6 2.94 22.92 -23.27
CA PHE A 6 2.73 21.65 -23.96
C PHE A 6 4.02 21.11 -24.57
N LEU A 7 4.87 21.96 -25.15
CA LEU A 7 6.18 21.57 -25.70
C LEU A 7 7.11 21.07 -24.60
N LEU A 8 7.17 21.71 -23.44
CA LEU A 8 7.95 21.29 -22.28
C LEU A 8 7.47 19.97 -21.68
N LEU A 9 6.17 19.65 -21.78
CA LEU A 9 5.59 18.40 -21.30
C LEU A 9 5.84 17.23 -22.27
N ILE A 10 5.94 17.50 -23.58
CA ILE A 10 6.15 16.49 -24.63
C ILE A 10 7.63 16.17 -24.82
N LEU A 11 8.54 17.12 -24.53
CA LEU A 11 9.99 16.94 -24.71
C LEU A 11 10.60 15.74 -23.94
N PRO A 12 10.25 15.50 -22.65
CA PRO A 12 10.74 14.31 -21.94
C PRO A 12 10.15 13.00 -22.46
N LEU A 13 8.94 13.03 -23.05
CA LEU A 13 8.33 11.83 -23.65
C LEU A 13 9.01 11.44 -24.96
N ALA A 14 9.52 12.41 -25.73
CA ALA A 14 10.28 12.15 -26.96
C ALA A 14 11.69 11.62 -26.68
N SER A 15 12.27 11.87 -25.50
CA SER A 15 13.59 11.36 -25.10
C SER A 15 13.60 9.88 -24.76
N CYS A 16 12.46 9.26 -24.42
CA CYS A 16 12.31 7.80 -24.22
C CYS A 16 12.32 6.98 -25.54
N GLY A 17 12.39 7.62 -26.69
CA GLY A 17 12.17 6.98 -27.98
C GLY A 17 13.34 6.21 -28.60
N LYS A 18 14.46 5.96 -27.87
CA LYS A 18 15.61 5.18 -28.38
C LYS A 18 15.90 3.89 -27.63
N SER A 19 15.18 3.52 -26.60
CA SER A 19 15.13 2.14 -26.17
C SER A 19 14.20 1.41 -27.14
N GLU A 20 14.71 0.59 -27.99
CA GLU A 20 13.90 -0.37 -28.75
C GLU A 20 13.11 -1.20 -27.73
N LEU A 21 11.89 -0.77 -27.42
CA LEU A 21 10.90 -1.58 -26.71
C LEU A 21 10.61 -2.81 -27.59
N ASN A 22 11.49 -3.78 -27.49
CA ASN A 22 11.40 -4.98 -28.26
C ASN A 22 10.34 -5.89 -27.60
N TRP A 23 9.09 -5.73 -28.00
CA TRP A 23 7.98 -6.57 -27.55
C TRP A 23 8.21 -8.08 -27.83
N LEU A 24 9.24 -8.41 -28.64
CA LEU A 24 9.69 -9.80 -28.85
C LEU A 24 10.16 -10.46 -27.55
N ILE A 25 10.57 -9.70 -26.54
CA ILE A 25 10.92 -10.19 -25.19
C ILE A 25 9.73 -10.89 -24.50
N LEU A 26 8.50 -10.51 -24.86
CA LEU A 26 7.26 -11.10 -24.33
C LEU A 26 6.52 -11.96 -25.37
N SER A 27 7.13 -12.19 -26.54
CA SER A 27 6.49 -12.97 -27.61
C SER A 27 6.38 -14.44 -27.20
N PRO A 28 5.19 -15.02 -27.20
CA PRO A 28 5.00 -16.45 -26.90
C PRO A 28 5.64 -17.39 -27.94
N ASN A 29 6.07 -16.87 -29.09
CA ASN A 29 6.68 -17.65 -30.15
C ASN A 29 8.17 -17.96 -29.92
N ASN A 30 8.80 -17.33 -28.91
CA ASN A 30 10.19 -17.52 -28.54
C ASN A 30 10.30 -18.17 -27.16
N ILE A 31 11.28 -19.06 -26.97
CA ILE A 31 11.52 -19.72 -25.66
C ILE A 31 11.81 -18.68 -24.55
N GLU A 32 12.58 -17.65 -24.88
CA GLU A 32 12.86 -16.53 -23.93
C GLU A 32 11.59 -15.75 -23.58
N GLY A 33 10.74 -15.45 -24.55
CA GLY A 33 9.47 -14.76 -24.35
C GLY A 33 8.50 -15.55 -23.48
N LEU A 34 8.42 -16.87 -23.67
CA LEU A 34 7.63 -17.75 -22.80
C LEU A 34 8.16 -17.78 -21.36
N THR A 35 9.47 -17.79 -21.18
CA THR A 35 10.10 -17.79 -19.86
C THR A 35 9.82 -16.47 -19.14
N ASN A 36 9.95 -15.34 -19.83
CA ASN A 36 9.66 -14.03 -19.30
C ASN A 36 8.17 -13.87 -18.95
N LEU A 37 7.28 -14.38 -19.79
CA LEU A 37 5.84 -14.37 -19.53
C LEU A 37 5.48 -15.20 -18.28
N LYS A 38 6.05 -16.40 -18.13
CA LYS A 38 5.87 -17.23 -16.93
C LYS A 38 6.38 -16.51 -15.67
N PHE A 39 7.52 -15.85 -15.76
CA PHE A 39 8.07 -15.07 -14.65
C PHE A 39 7.15 -13.93 -14.24
N LEU A 40 6.61 -13.17 -15.21
CA LEU A 40 5.65 -12.11 -14.94
C LEU A 40 4.35 -12.63 -14.32
N LEU A 41 3.84 -13.75 -14.82
CA LEU A 41 2.65 -14.39 -14.25
C LEU A 41 2.87 -14.89 -12.83
N SER A 42 4.05 -15.43 -12.53
CA SER A 42 4.40 -15.82 -11.16
C SER A 42 4.48 -14.62 -10.22
N GLY A 43 5.06 -13.50 -10.68
CA GLY A 43 5.08 -12.24 -9.96
C GLY A 43 3.68 -11.68 -9.72
N LEU A 44 2.80 -11.74 -10.73
CA LEU A 44 1.40 -11.34 -10.59
C LEU A 44 0.67 -12.16 -9.52
N THR A 45 0.86 -13.46 -9.50
CA THR A 45 0.27 -14.35 -8.48
C THR A 45 0.72 -13.95 -7.08
N THR A 46 2.02 -13.70 -6.90
CA THR A 46 2.60 -13.24 -5.64
C THR A 46 2.00 -11.89 -5.20
N THR A 47 1.88 -10.95 -6.13
CA THR A 47 1.30 -9.63 -5.88
C THR A 47 -0.16 -9.73 -5.44
N ILE A 48 -0.97 -10.52 -6.15
CA ILE A 48 -2.37 -10.75 -5.79
C ILE A 48 -2.49 -11.37 -4.40
N PHE A 49 -1.67 -12.37 -4.09
CA PHE A 49 -1.69 -13.04 -2.80
C PHE A 49 -1.35 -12.07 -1.65
N ILE A 50 -0.25 -11.31 -1.78
CA ILE A 50 0.14 -10.30 -0.78
C ILE A 50 -0.98 -9.28 -0.60
N SER A 51 -1.55 -8.78 -1.69
CA SER A 51 -2.60 -7.76 -1.65
C SER A 51 -3.86 -8.27 -0.93
N VAL A 52 -4.35 -9.45 -1.30
CA VAL A 52 -5.55 -10.03 -0.69
C VAL A 52 -5.35 -10.28 0.81
N VAL A 53 -4.24 -10.88 1.21
CA VAL A 53 -3.94 -11.15 2.62
C VAL A 53 -3.81 -9.85 3.40
N SER A 54 -3.08 -8.86 2.86
CA SER A 54 -2.89 -7.57 3.52
C SER A 54 -4.20 -6.79 3.67
N ILE A 55 -5.09 -6.81 2.66
CA ILE A 55 -6.40 -6.16 2.72
C ILE A 55 -7.28 -6.80 3.81
N ILE A 56 -7.32 -8.13 3.90
CA ILE A 56 -8.11 -8.80 4.93
C ILE A 56 -7.62 -8.41 6.33
N ILE A 57 -6.31 -8.46 6.54
CA ILE A 57 -5.70 -8.09 7.83
C ILE A 57 -5.96 -6.61 8.12
N SER A 58 -5.79 -5.73 7.13
CA SER A 58 -5.96 -4.27 7.32
C SER A 58 -7.39 -3.88 7.66
N ILE A 59 -8.40 -4.52 7.07
CA ILE A 59 -9.82 -4.29 7.39
C ILE A 59 -10.08 -4.65 8.86
N PHE A 60 -9.60 -5.80 9.31
CA PHE A 60 -9.77 -6.23 10.69
C PHE A 60 -9.06 -5.30 11.67
N LEU A 61 -7.78 -5.00 11.41
CA LEU A 61 -7.00 -4.06 12.23
C LEU A 61 -7.61 -2.66 12.22
N GLY A 62 -8.02 -2.17 11.05
CA GLY A 62 -8.64 -0.85 10.91
C GLY A 62 -9.93 -0.72 11.71
N LEU A 63 -10.76 -1.77 11.75
CA LEU A 63 -11.95 -1.79 12.57
C LEU A 63 -11.61 -1.75 14.07
N VAL A 64 -10.66 -2.56 14.51
CA VAL A 64 -10.19 -2.57 15.91
C VAL A 64 -9.64 -1.20 16.31
N ILE A 65 -8.91 -0.53 15.43
CA ILE A 65 -8.35 0.81 15.65
C ILE A 65 -9.45 1.88 15.64
N ALA A 66 -10.48 1.75 14.79
CA ALA A 66 -11.55 2.73 14.69
C ALA A 66 -12.43 2.77 15.93
N ILE A 67 -12.74 1.63 16.56
CA ILE A 67 -13.66 1.54 17.71
C ILE A 67 -13.28 2.49 18.86
N PRO A 68 -12.05 2.50 19.38
CA PRO A 68 -11.67 3.40 20.46
C PRO A 68 -11.68 4.88 20.05
N SER A 69 -11.53 5.20 18.77
CA SER A 69 -11.60 6.59 18.30
C SER A 69 -13.02 7.19 18.40
N LEU A 70 -14.04 6.33 18.51
CA LEU A 70 -15.45 6.69 18.69
C LEU A 70 -15.86 6.73 20.17
N ALA A 71 -14.97 6.32 21.07
CA ALA A 71 -15.26 6.31 22.50
C ALA A 71 -15.43 7.73 23.05
N THR A 72 -16.26 7.86 24.06
CA THR A 72 -16.46 9.13 24.81
C THR A 72 -15.21 9.55 25.59
N ASN A 73 -14.30 8.62 25.85
CA ASN A 73 -13.05 8.88 26.54
C ASN A 73 -12.05 9.56 25.56
N LYS A 74 -11.82 10.86 25.79
CA LYS A 74 -10.92 11.68 24.97
C LYS A 74 -9.49 11.13 24.92
N PHE A 75 -8.98 10.54 26.00
CA PHE A 75 -7.62 10.00 26.04
C PHE A 75 -7.43 8.84 25.05
N LEU A 76 -8.36 7.88 25.02
CA LEU A 76 -8.35 6.78 24.06
C LEU A 76 -8.48 7.27 22.61
N SER A 77 -9.35 8.26 22.40
CA SER A 77 -9.53 8.87 21.08
C SER A 77 -8.25 9.54 20.57
N TYR A 78 -7.55 10.31 21.42
CA TYR A 78 -6.29 10.97 21.04
C TYR A 78 -5.17 9.99 20.70
N ILE A 79 -5.01 8.89 21.45
CA ILE A 79 -4.01 7.86 21.16
C ILE A 79 -4.25 7.24 19.78
N ASN A 80 -5.51 6.93 19.48
CA ASN A 80 -5.85 6.36 18.18
C ASN A 80 -5.66 7.33 17.02
N ILE A 81 -6.07 8.57 17.16
CA ILE A 81 -5.86 9.60 16.15
C ILE A 81 -4.35 9.78 15.92
N GLY A 82 -3.55 9.86 16.97
CA GLY A 82 -2.10 9.96 16.88
C GLY A 82 -1.47 8.76 16.16
N TYR A 83 -1.90 7.53 16.45
CA TYR A 83 -1.46 6.34 15.71
C TYR A 83 -1.75 6.45 14.22
N VAL A 84 -2.98 6.79 13.87
CA VAL A 84 -3.42 6.91 12.47
C VAL A 84 -2.62 7.99 11.74
N GLU A 85 -2.42 9.15 12.36
CA GLU A 85 -1.65 10.26 11.76
C GLU A 85 -0.18 9.88 11.54
N ILE A 86 0.46 9.24 12.53
CA ILE A 86 1.86 8.80 12.42
C ILE A 86 2.01 7.76 11.31
N VAL A 87 1.18 6.72 11.30
CA VAL A 87 1.31 5.63 10.31
C VAL A 87 1.06 6.14 8.90
N ARG A 88 0.07 7.03 8.70
CA ARG A 88 -0.22 7.63 7.39
C ARG A 88 0.86 8.62 6.91
N ALA A 89 1.64 9.20 7.83
CA ALA A 89 2.74 10.07 7.48
C ALA A 89 3.99 9.31 7.00
N ILE A 90 4.11 8.01 7.32
CA ILE A 90 5.26 7.19 6.93
C ILE A 90 5.07 6.69 5.50
N PRO A 91 6.00 6.98 4.55
CA PRO A 91 5.97 6.37 3.24
C PRO A 91 6.02 4.85 3.32
N LEU A 92 5.13 4.15 2.59
CA LEU A 92 5.01 2.69 2.64
C LEU A 92 6.36 1.97 2.42
N LEU A 93 7.16 2.45 1.45
CA LEU A 93 8.48 1.86 1.18
C LEU A 93 9.40 1.93 2.40
N VAL A 94 9.37 3.05 3.12
CA VAL A 94 10.17 3.23 4.34
C VAL A 94 9.71 2.25 5.42
N LEU A 95 8.40 2.05 5.57
CA LEU A 95 7.85 1.10 6.54
C LEU A 95 8.26 -0.34 6.20
N ILE A 96 8.22 -0.74 4.91
CA ILE A 96 8.69 -2.07 4.46
C ILE A 96 10.16 -2.27 4.81
N LEU A 97 11.02 -1.30 4.47
CA LEU A 97 12.45 -1.37 4.73
C LEU A 97 12.74 -1.39 6.24
N TRP A 98 11.98 -0.65 7.04
CA TRP A 98 12.15 -0.64 8.48
C TRP A 98 11.76 -2.00 9.11
N ILE A 99 10.68 -2.61 8.68
CA ILE A 99 10.27 -3.94 9.17
C ILE A 99 11.26 -5.01 8.74
N TYR A 100 11.78 -4.92 7.51
CA TYR A 100 12.69 -5.94 6.98
C TYR A 100 14.11 -5.84 7.52
N TYR A 101 14.65 -4.61 7.67
CA TYR A 101 16.04 -4.38 8.10
C TYR A 101 16.13 -3.82 9.53
N GLY A 102 15.29 -2.84 9.88
CA GLY A 102 15.37 -2.13 11.15
C GLY A 102 14.91 -2.96 12.33
N LEU A 103 13.78 -3.64 12.19
CA LEU A 103 13.20 -4.45 13.26
C LEU A 103 14.13 -5.58 13.72
N PRO A 104 14.78 -6.37 12.82
CA PRO A 104 15.75 -7.39 13.21
C PRO A 104 16.93 -6.85 14.02
N ILE A 105 17.42 -5.67 13.69
CA ILE A 105 18.54 -5.06 14.41
C ILE A 105 18.15 -4.71 15.85
N MET A 106 16.91 -4.28 16.06
CA MET A 106 16.42 -3.86 17.38
C MET A 106 15.96 -5.01 18.25
N THR A 107 15.35 -6.03 17.65
CA THR A 107 14.64 -7.12 18.38
C THR A 107 15.26 -8.49 18.21
N GLY A 108 16.15 -8.68 17.24
CA GLY A 108 16.67 -10.00 16.84
C GLY A 108 15.67 -10.86 16.04
N ILE A 109 14.43 -10.37 15.80
CA ILE A 109 13.38 -11.09 15.08
C ILE A 109 13.45 -10.75 13.60
N SER A 110 13.77 -11.72 12.73
CA SER A 110 13.82 -11.52 11.28
C SER A 110 12.61 -12.14 10.60
N PHE A 111 12.09 -11.41 9.61
CA PHE A 111 11.00 -11.89 8.75
C PHE A 111 11.52 -12.07 7.31
N SER A 112 10.88 -12.98 6.57
CA SER A 112 11.14 -13.06 5.13
C SER A 112 10.66 -11.77 4.43
N PRO A 113 11.22 -11.42 3.25
CA PRO A 113 10.77 -10.24 2.50
C PRO A 113 9.26 -10.25 2.23
N PHE A 114 8.71 -11.43 1.95
CA PHE A 114 7.30 -11.65 1.72
C PHE A 114 6.43 -11.31 2.97
N VAL A 115 6.81 -11.82 4.13
CA VAL A 115 6.10 -11.55 5.39
C VAL A 115 6.25 -10.09 5.80
N SER A 116 7.43 -9.50 5.63
CA SER A 116 7.66 -8.08 5.90
C SER A 116 6.78 -7.17 5.05
N GLY A 117 6.58 -7.54 3.77
CA GLY A 117 5.67 -6.84 2.86
C GLY A 117 4.21 -6.92 3.35
N ILE A 118 3.73 -8.11 3.73
CA ILE A 118 2.37 -8.28 4.26
C ILE A 118 2.17 -7.45 5.53
N ILE A 119 3.11 -7.50 6.48
CA ILE A 119 3.00 -6.75 7.74
C ILE A 119 2.97 -5.24 7.46
N ALA A 120 3.89 -4.74 6.65
CA ALA A 120 3.97 -3.32 6.32
C ALA A 120 2.71 -2.81 5.64
N LEU A 121 2.24 -3.53 4.61
CA LEU A 121 1.00 -3.21 3.91
C LEU A 121 -0.20 -3.23 4.85
N SER A 122 -0.31 -4.28 5.68
CA SER A 122 -1.42 -4.40 6.62
C SER A 122 -1.47 -3.25 7.63
N ILE A 123 -0.32 -2.85 8.17
CA ILE A 123 -0.21 -1.72 9.11
C ILE A 123 -0.56 -0.41 8.40
N SER A 124 0.05 -0.15 7.26
CA SER A 124 -0.19 1.09 6.50
C SER A 124 -1.65 1.23 6.11
N GLU A 125 -2.23 0.20 5.49
CA GLU A 125 -3.63 0.21 5.05
C GLU A 125 -4.61 0.24 6.22
N SER A 126 -4.29 -0.36 7.38
CA SER A 126 -5.15 -0.33 8.56
C SER A 126 -5.42 1.08 9.06
N ALA A 127 -4.45 1.98 8.95
CA ALA A 127 -4.62 3.37 9.35
C ALA A 127 -5.59 4.13 8.43
N PHE A 128 -5.56 3.85 7.11
CA PHE A 128 -6.53 4.40 6.17
C PHE A 128 -7.93 3.81 6.39
N GLN A 129 -8.03 2.50 6.61
CA GLN A 129 -9.30 1.83 6.91
C GLN A 129 -9.93 2.35 8.20
N ALA A 130 -9.13 2.56 9.26
CA ALA A 130 -9.62 3.11 10.52
C ALA A 130 -10.28 4.48 10.33
N GLU A 131 -9.68 5.36 9.52
CA GLU A 131 -10.25 6.67 9.22
C GLU A 131 -11.55 6.56 8.41
N ILE A 132 -11.61 5.64 7.43
CA ILE A 132 -12.82 5.37 6.64
C ILE A 132 -13.95 4.89 7.57
N PHE A 133 -13.67 3.93 8.46
CA PHE A 133 -14.66 3.44 9.41
C PHE A 133 -15.13 4.54 10.36
N ARG A 134 -14.21 5.33 10.90
CA ARG A 134 -14.53 6.48 11.76
C ARG A 134 -15.42 7.49 11.06
N ALA A 135 -15.08 7.87 9.83
CA ALA A 135 -15.87 8.80 9.03
C ALA A 135 -17.25 8.23 8.68
N GLY A 136 -17.31 6.95 8.28
CA GLY A 136 -18.56 6.26 7.98
C GLY A 136 -19.51 6.21 9.16
N ILE A 137 -19.03 5.81 10.33
CA ILE A 137 -19.85 5.73 11.54
C ILE A 137 -20.35 7.12 11.98
N ASN A 138 -19.49 8.14 11.93
CA ASN A 138 -19.87 9.50 12.28
C ASN A 138 -20.85 10.15 11.29
N SER A 139 -20.96 9.62 10.07
CA SER A 139 -21.90 10.13 9.06
C SER A 139 -23.34 9.67 9.30
N ILE A 140 -23.56 8.64 10.11
CA ILE A 140 -24.89 8.11 10.41
C ILE A 140 -25.64 9.11 11.30
N LYS A 141 -26.80 9.57 10.82
CA LYS A 141 -27.65 10.49 11.57
C LYS A 141 -28.22 9.79 12.81
N ARG A 142 -28.37 10.53 13.93
CA ARG A 142 -28.92 9.98 15.18
C ARG A 142 -30.29 9.30 15.01
N ALA A 143 -31.14 9.82 14.13
CA ALA A 143 -32.45 9.24 13.81
C ALA A 143 -32.40 7.83 13.17
N GLN A 144 -31.22 7.33 12.78
CA GLN A 144 -31.03 5.98 12.22
C GLN A 144 -30.56 4.96 13.27
N TRP A 145 -30.32 5.42 14.52
CA TRP A 145 -29.94 4.58 15.64
C TRP A 145 -31.14 4.22 16.54
N GLU A 146 -32.30 4.85 16.32
CA GLU A 146 -33.58 4.60 17.01
C GLU A 146 -34.48 3.67 16.18
#